data_dc441e96208f74617bf4ba38f940eb0d
#
_entry.id   dc441e96208f74617bf4ba38f940eb0d
#
_cell.length_a   1.000
_cell.length_b   1.000
_cell.length_c   1.000
_cell.angle_alpha   90.00
_cell.angle_beta   90.00
_cell.angle_gamma   90.00
#
_symmetry.space_group_name_H-M   'P 1'
#
loop_
_entity.id
_entity.type
_entity.pdbx_description
1 polymer ?
#
loop_
_entity_poly.entity_id
_entity_poly.type
_entity_poly.pdbx_seq_one_letter_code
_entity_poly.pdbx_strand_id
1 'polypeptide(L)'
;MPTPTEDKEAIRELFSAYCFHMDAFRFAELGALFTADGEWIARYARARGPAEIAALMARNIPAEPKRKHFVMNSLIELDGDRATARTSYLVVLQAAGAGLVPSVAGTYEDVLVRTAAGWRFRERRLVHDLAADLGLNLPSTR
;
A
#
# COMPACT_ATOMS: atom_id res chain seq x y z
N MET A 1 6.94 26.97 3.22
CA MET A 1 7.28 25.64 3.78
C MET A 1 6.08 25.07 4.48
N PRO A 2 5.68 23.85 4.17
CA PRO A 2 4.58 23.20 4.89
C PRO A 2 4.92 23.01 6.37
N THR A 3 3.89 23.05 7.19
CA THR A 3 4.02 22.73 8.62
C THR A 3 4.10 21.20 8.81
N PRO A 4 4.59 20.71 9.96
CA PRO A 4 4.58 19.28 10.26
C PRO A 4 3.19 18.63 10.15
N THR A 5 2.14 19.37 10.46
CA THR A 5 0.76 18.87 10.34
C THR A 5 0.35 18.72 8.87
N GLU A 6 0.65 19.71 8.05
CA GLU A 6 0.39 19.65 6.60
C GLU A 6 1.16 18.51 5.93
N ASP A 7 2.41 18.30 6.33
CA ASP A 7 3.21 17.17 5.83
C ASP A 7 2.60 15.82 6.21
N LYS A 8 2.20 15.66 7.46
CA LYS A 8 1.56 14.41 7.89
C LYS A 8 0.24 14.16 7.18
N GLU A 9 -0.53 15.22 6.91
CA GLU A 9 -1.77 15.08 6.15
C GLU A 9 -1.50 14.70 4.70
N ALA A 10 -0.53 15.33 4.05
CA ALA A 10 -0.10 14.98 2.69
C ALA A 10 0.35 13.51 2.60
N ILE A 11 1.03 13.01 3.62
CA ILE A 11 1.43 11.59 3.71
C ILE A 11 0.20 10.68 3.87
N ARG A 12 -0.78 11.05 4.68
CA ARG A 12 -2.03 10.27 4.80
C ARG A 12 -2.81 10.24 3.49
N GLU A 13 -2.86 11.35 2.76
CA GLU A 13 -3.47 11.37 1.41
C GLU A 13 -2.73 10.46 0.44
N LEU A 14 -1.40 10.37 0.52
CA LEU A 14 -0.61 9.43 -0.27
C LEU A 14 -1.01 7.97 0.04
N PHE A 15 -1.23 7.64 1.30
CA PHE A 15 -1.71 6.30 1.70
C PHE A 15 -3.11 6.02 1.14
N SER A 16 -3.98 6.99 1.19
CA SER A 16 -5.34 6.89 0.63
C SER A 16 -5.31 6.72 -0.90
N ALA A 17 -4.48 7.50 -1.59
CA ALA A 17 -4.31 7.39 -3.03
C ALA A 17 -3.83 5.98 -3.45
N TYR A 18 -2.90 5.41 -2.71
CA TYR A 18 -2.43 4.04 -2.93
C TYR A 18 -3.59 3.03 -2.89
N CYS A 19 -4.46 3.11 -1.89
CA CYS A 19 -5.62 2.23 -1.77
C CYS A 19 -6.62 2.42 -2.92
N PHE A 20 -6.97 3.66 -3.24
CA PHE A 20 -7.91 3.94 -4.33
C PHE A 20 -7.38 3.52 -5.69
N HIS A 21 -6.12 3.74 -5.98
CA HIS A 21 -5.52 3.28 -7.25
C HIS A 21 -5.46 1.75 -7.32
N MET A 22 -5.12 1.10 -6.21
CA MET A 22 -5.11 -0.37 -6.13
C MET A 22 -6.49 -0.94 -6.44
N ASP A 23 -7.53 -0.46 -5.77
CA ASP A 23 -8.90 -0.94 -5.91
C ASP A 23 -9.50 -0.64 -7.29
N ALA A 24 -9.05 0.43 -7.94
CA ALA A 24 -9.49 0.82 -9.28
C ALA A 24 -8.65 0.24 -10.41
N PHE A 25 -7.68 -0.61 -10.12
CA PHE A 25 -6.74 -1.19 -11.10
C PHE A 25 -5.92 -0.13 -11.87
N ARG A 26 -5.71 1.03 -11.25
CA ARG A 26 -4.89 2.10 -11.81
C ARG A 26 -3.43 1.91 -11.40
N PHE A 27 -2.82 0.86 -11.93
CA PHE A 27 -1.49 0.44 -11.46
C PHE A 27 -0.37 1.36 -11.92
N ALA A 28 -0.50 2.04 -13.05
CA ALA A 28 0.45 3.06 -13.47
C ALA A 28 0.46 4.26 -12.51
N GLU A 29 -0.71 4.73 -12.10
CA GLU A 29 -0.87 5.80 -11.12
C GLU A 29 -0.38 5.37 -9.74
N LEU A 30 -0.62 4.11 -9.35
CA LEU A 30 -0.09 3.55 -8.11
C LEU A 30 1.44 3.53 -8.13
N GLY A 31 2.05 3.08 -9.21
CA GLY A 31 3.52 3.09 -9.37
C GLY A 31 4.09 4.51 -9.28
N ALA A 32 3.38 5.51 -9.81
CA ALA A 32 3.80 6.91 -9.76
C ALA A 32 3.80 7.52 -8.34
N LEU A 33 3.23 6.83 -7.34
CA LEU A 33 3.32 7.21 -5.93
C LEU A 33 4.69 6.89 -5.32
N PHE A 34 5.53 6.14 -6.02
CA PHE A 34 6.88 5.75 -5.62
C PHE A 34 7.92 6.63 -6.28
N THR A 35 9.08 6.77 -5.63
CA THR A 35 10.25 7.40 -6.28
C THR A 35 10.76 6.51 -7.42
N ALA A 36 11.61 7.08 -8.30
CA ALA A 36 12.18 6.34 -9.44
C ALA A 36 12.91 5.05 -9.02
N ASP A 37 13.51 5.05 -7.84
CA ASP A 37 14.20 3.90 -7.22
C ASP A 37 13.42 3.31 -6.04
N GLY A 38 12.15 3.67 -5.90
CA GLY A 38 11.29 3.21 -4.83
C GLY A 38 11.02 1.72 -4.88
N GLU A 39 10.80 1.12 -3.72
CA GLU A 39 10.61 -0.32 -3.61
C GLU A 39 9.29 -0.69 -2.93
N TRP A 40 8.59 -1.62 -3.54
CA TRP A 40 7.48 -2.32 -2.93
C TRP A 40 7.94 -3.72 -2.51
N ILE A 41 7.77 -4.06 -1.23
CA ILE A 41 8.34 -5.26 -0.63
C ILE A 41 7.26 -6.01 0.15
N ALA A 42 7.04 -7.25 -0.22
CA ALA A 42 6.28 -8.22 0.57
C ALA A 42 7.09 -9.50 0.72
N ARG A 43 6.67 -10.38 1.60
CA ARG A 43 7.35 -11.66 1.83
C ARG A 43 7.47 -12.50 0.56
N TYR A 44 6.48 -12.41 -0.31
CA TYR A 44 6.32 -13.25 -1.51
C TYR A 44 6.74 -12.57 -2.81
N ALA A 45 6.97 -11.27 -2.79
CA ALA A 45 7.31 -10.51 -3.99
C ALA A 45 8.02 -9.20 -3.66
N ARG A 46 8.79 -8.71 -4.62
CA ARG A 46 9.49 -7.43 -4.55
C ARG A 46 9.52 -6.81 -5.94
N ALA A 47 9.37 -5.49 -6.00
CA ALA A 47 9.49 -4.72 -7.23
C ALA A 47 10.18 -3.38 -6.95
N ARG A 48 10.93 -2.89 -7.91
CA ARG A 48 11.67 -1.63 -7.81
C ARG A 48 11.34 -0.70 -8.96
N GLY A 49 10.98 0.52 -8.62
CA GLY A 49 10.60 1.56 -9.55
C GLY A 49 9.14 1.47 -10.02
N PRO A 50 8.58 2.61 -10.47
CA PRO A 50 7.17 2.72 -10.83
C PRO A 50 6.67 1.67 -11.83
N ALA A 51 7.44 1.41 -12.88
CA ALA A 51 7.03 0.47 -13.94
C ALA A 51 6.99 -0.99 -13.45
N GLU A 52 7.99 -1.44 -12.69
CA GLU A 52 8.01 -2.80 -12.14
C GLU A 52 6.91 -2.99 -11.09
N ILE A 53 6.67 -1.98 -10.26
CA ILE A 53 5.60 -2.01 -9.25
C ILE A 53 4.24 -2.13 -9.94
N ALA A 54 3.97 -1.31 -10.96
CA ALA A 54 2.73 -1.39 -11.74
C ALA A 54 2.57 -2.78 -12.39
N ALA A 55 3.62 -3.32 -12.99
CA ALA A 55 3.60 -4.64 -13.62
C ALA A 55 3.37 -5.77 -12.61
N LEU A 56 3.97 -5.68 -11.42
CA LEU A 56 3.76 -6.64 -10.34
C LEU A 56 2.29 -6.65 -9.90
N MET A 57 1.69 -5.48 -9.71
CA MET A 57 0.26 -5.38 -9.34
C MET A 57 -0.63 -5.95 -10.43
N ALA A 58 -0.38 -5.61 -11.69
CA ALA A 58 -1.14 -6.12 -12.81
C ALA A 58 -1.13 -7.65 -12.91
N ARG A 59 -0.02 -8.29 -12.55
CA ARG A 59 0.08 -9.76 -12.55
C ARG A 59 -0.58 -10.42 -11.35
N ASN A 60 -0.52 -9.76 -10.18
CA ASN A 60 -0.85 -10.41 -8.91
C ASN A 60 -2.25 -10.04 -8.37
N ILE A 61 -2.86 -8.99 -8.89
CA ILE A 61 -4.17 -8.53 -8.43
C ILE A 61 -5.23 -8.90 -9.47
N PRO A 62 -5.95 -10.00 -9.29
CA PRO A 62 -7.02 -10.39 -10.21
C PRO A 62 -8.26 -9.50 -10.02
N ALA A 63 -9.07 -9.40 -11.08
CA ALA A 63 -10.32 -8.66 -11.03
C ALA A 63 -11.36 -9.29 -10.09
N GLU A 64 -11.30 -10.60 -9.93
CA GLU A 64 -12.19 -11.34 -9.03
C GLU A 64 -11.37 -12.25 -8.10
N PRO A 65 -11.76 -12.42 -6.84
CA PRO A 65 -12.89 -11.74 -6.19
C PRO A 65 -12.63 -10.24 -6.04
N LYS A 66 -13.70 -9.45 -6.03
CA LYS A 66 -13.59 -8.00 -5.77
C LYS A 66 -13.03 -7.77 -4.38
N ARG A 67 -12.20 -6.74 -4.26
CA ARG A 67 -11.51 -6.40 -3.02
C ARG A 67 -11.54 -4.91 -2.75
N LYS A 68 -11.38 -4.56 -1.49
CA LYS A 68 -11.24 -3.18 -1.07
C LYS A 68 -10.17 -3.07 0.02
N HIS A 69 -9.26 -2.14 -0.19
CA HIS A 69 -8.21 -1.80 0.76
C HIS A 69 -8.66 -0.66 1.66
N PHE A 70 -8.41 -0.79 2.95
CA PHE A 70 -8.58 0.27 3.93
C PHE A 70 -7.25 0.52 4.63
N VAL A 71 -6.89 1.77 4.80
CA VAL A 71 -5.83 2.20 5.72
C VAL A 71 -6.45 2.90 6.91
N MET A 72 -5.88 2.67 8.07
CA MET A 72 -6.46 3.11 9.33
C MET A 72 -5.44 3.93 10.13
N ASN A 73 -5.20 3.55 11.36
CA ASN A 73 -4.29 4.24 12.26
C ASN A 73 -2.85 4.26 11.73
N SER A 74 -2.24 5.45 11.78
CA SER A 74 -0.87 5.69 11.33
C SER A 74 -0.05 6.40 12.39
N LEU A 75 1.20 5.96 12.54
CA LEU A 75 2.23 6.71 13.24
C LEU A 75 3.23 7.21 12.20
N ILE A 76 3.40 8.53 12.11
CA ILE A 76 4.25 9.19 11.12
C ILE A 76 5.29 10.02 11.87
N GLU A 77 6.56 9.74 11.61
CA GLU A 77 7.71 10.47 12.15
C GLU A 77 8.40 11.22 11.01
N LEU A 78 8.49 12.55 11.16
CA LEU A 78 9.10 13.44 10.18
C LEU A 78 10.55 13.72 10.57
N ASP A 79 11.43 13.72 9.57
CA ASP A 79 12.83 14.14 9.68
C ASP A 79 13.20 14.93 8.41
N GLY A 80 12.91 16.23 8.43
CA GLY A 80 13.13 17.11 7.26
C GLY A 80 12.34 16.65 6.04
N ASP A 81 13.06 16.33 4.97
CA ASP A 81 12.48 15.84 3.72
C ASP A 81 12.30 14.33 3.66
N ARG A 82 12.45 13.68 4.79
CA ARG A 82 12.25 12.24 4.97
C ARG A 82 11.23 11.98 6.08
N ALA A 83 10.51 10.88 5.94
CA ALA A 83 9.60 10.40 6.98
C ALA A 83 9.62 8.87 7.04
N THR A 84 9.27 8.35 8.20
CA THR A 84 8.91 6.94 8.37
C THR A 84 7.49 6.84 8.87
N ALA A 85 6.81 5.76 8.52
CA ALA A 85 5.44 5.54 8.97
C ALA A 85 5.15 4.06 9.18
N ARG A 86 4.26 3.80 10.13
CA ARG A 86 3.60 2.50 10.28
C ARG A 86 2.09 2.73 10.23
N THR A 87 1.42 1.98 9.37
CA THR A 87 -0.02 2.14 9.15
C THR A 87 -0.70 0.79 9.10
N SER A 88 -1.74 0.62 9.90
CA SER A 88 -2.56 -0.58 9.82
C SER A 88 -3.39 -0.58 8.53
N TYR A 89 -3.48 -1.73 7.89
CA TYR A 89 -4.34 -1.91 6.72
C TYR A 89 -5.22 -3.15 6.85
N LEU A 90 -6.33 -3.12 6.14
CA LEU A 90 -7.28 -4.22 6.03
C LEU A 90 -7.69 -4.38 4.57
N VAL A 91 -7.69 -5.60 4.07
CA VAL A 91 -8.26 -5.94 2.77
C VAL A 91 -9.49 -6.79 2.99
N VAL A 92 -10.60 -6.34 2.41
CA VAL A 92 -11.88 -7.06 2.44
C VAL A 92 -12.17 -7.59 1.05
N LEU A 93 -12.63 -8.83 0.97
CA LEU A 93 -13.05 -9.48 -0.27
C LEU A 93 -14.56 -9.69 -0.27
N GLN A 94 -15.14 -9.66 -1.47
CA GLN A 94 -16.49 -10.16 -1.68
C GLN A 94 -16.40 -11.62 -2.13
N ALA A 95 -16.59 -12.54 -1.20
CA ALA A 95 -16.54 -13.96 -1.48
C ALA A 95 -17.90 -14.47 -1.92
N ALA A 96 -17.94 -15.28 -2.96
CA ALA A 96 -19.17 -15.91 -3.45
C ALA A 96 -19.82 -16.76 -2.35
N GLY A 97 -21.09 -16.49 -2.03
CA GLY A 97 -21.86 -17.20 -1.01
C GLY A 97 -21.54 -16.83 0.45
N ALA A 98 -20.52 -16.01 0.71
CA ALA A 98 -20.11 -15.61 2.07
C ALA A 98 -20.22 -14.10 2.32
N GLY A 99 -20.55 -13.29 1.30
CA GLY A 99 -20.63 -11.84 1.41
C GLY A 99 -19.28 -11.17 1.58
N LEU A 100 -19.19 -10.17 2.45
CA LEU A 100 -17.96 -9.46 2.74
C LEU A 100 -17.16 -10.21 3.80
N VAL A 101 -15.91 -10.52 3.49
CA VAL A 101 -15.01 -11.23 4.42
C VAL A 101 -13.67 -10.50 4.51
N PRO A 102 -13.12 -10.34 5.72
CA PRO A 102 -11.75 -9.86 5.86
C PRO A 102 -10.78 -10.90 5.30
N SER A 103 -9.83 -10.46 4.48
CA SER A 103 -8.84 -11.33 3.84
C SER A 103 -7.51 -11.27 4.57
N VAL A 104 -6.97 -10.07 4.73
CA VAL A 104 -5.71 -9.83 5.40
C VAL A 104 -5.78 -8.53 6.19
N ALA A 105 -5.25 -8.54 7.37
CA ALA A 105 -4.98 -7.35 8.15
C ALA A 105 -3.48 -7.29 8.45
N GLY A 106 -2.87 -6.15 8.25
CA GLY A 106 -1.44 -6.04 8.43
C GLY A 106 -0.97 -4.64 8.69
N THR A 107 0.33 -4.46 8.52
CA THR A 107 1.01 -3.20 8.73
C THR A 107 1.82 -2.85 7.49
N TYR A 108 1.65 -1.64 6.98
CA TYR A 108 2.60 -1.03 6.08
C TYR A 108 3.71 -0.37 6.90
N GLU A 109 4.94 -0.70 6.58
CA GLU A 109 6.12 -0.02 7.09
C GLU A 109 6.74 0.78 5.94
N ASP A 110 6.69 2.09 6.05
CA ASP A 110 7.03 3.00 4.96
C ASP A 110 8.24 3.86 5.27
N VAL A 111 9.04 4.08 4.25
CA VAL A 111 9.99 5.18 4.15
C VAL A 111 9.52 6.10 3.05
N LEU A 112 9.37 7.39 3.38
CA LEU A 112 8.86 8.40 2.47
C LEU A 112 9.89 9.51 2.31
N VAL A 113 9.89 10.14 1.14
CA VAL A 113 10.73 11.29 0.86
C VAL A 113 9.92 12.38 0.18
N ARG A 114 10.26 13.63 0.48
CA ARG A 114 9.71 14.79 -0.20
C ARG A 114 10.40 14.95 -1.56
N THR A 115 9.61 15.09 -2.59
CA THR A 115 10.08 15.39 -3.96
C THR A 115 9.48 16.71 -4.45
N ALA A 116 9.89 17.17 -5.61
CA ALA A 116 9.28 18.33 -6.25
C ALA A 116 7.75 18.12 -6.52
N ALA A 117 7.31 16.87 -6.67
CA ALA A 117 5.93 16.51 -6.90
C ALA A 117 5.17 16.14 -5.60
N GLY A 118 5.75 16.40 -4.42
CA GLY A 118 5.19 16.04 -3.12
C GLY A 118 5.82 14.79 -2.51
N TRP A 119 5.23 14.30 -1.44
CA TRP A 119 5.70 13.10 -0.78
C TRP A 119 5.53 11.86 -1.66
N ARG A 120 6.52 10.96 -1.63
CA ARG A 120 6.53 9.69 -2.39
C ARG A 120 7.07 8.57 -1.52
N PHE A 121 6.62 7.33 -1.81
CA PHE A 121 7.21 6.14 -1.20
C PHE A 121 8.62 5.92 -1.74
N ARG A 122 9.59 5.89 -0.86
CA ARG A 122 10.94 5.38 -1.13
C ARG A 122 10.98 3.86 -0.91
N GLU A 123 10.21 3.40 0.08
CA GLU A 123 10.00 1.99 0.38
C GLU A 123 8.62 1.81 1.00
N ARG A 124 7.89 0.82 0.55
CA ARG A 124 6.70 0.30 1.23
C ARG A 124 6.86 -1.18 1.47
N ARG A 125 6.92 -1.56 2.74
CA ARG A 125 7.00 -2.95 3.16
C ARG A 125 5.65 -3.40 3.71
N LEU A 126 5.16 -4.54 3.21
CA LEU A 126 3.92 -5.15 3.70
C LEU A 126 4.25 -6.23 4.72
N VAL A 127 3.66 -6.10 5.89
CA VAL A 127 3.68 -7.15 6.92
C VAL A 127 2.25 -7.65 7.07
N HIS A 128 2.03 -8.92 6.75
CA HIS A 128 0.73 -9.57 6.95
C HIS A 128 0.67 -10.09 8.38
N ASP A 129 -0.03 -9.39 9.27
CA ASP A 129 -0.15 -9.77 10.67
C ASP A 129 -1.20 -10.86 10.86
N LEU A 130 -2.34 -10.74 10.16
CA LEU A 130 -3.45 -11.67 10.18
C LEU A 130 -3.92 -11.95 8.76
N ALA A 131 -4.21 -13.22 8.45
CA ALA A 131 -4.80 -13.59 7.17
C ALA A 131 -5.86 -14.67 7.36
N ALA A 132 -6.94 -14.55 6.59
CA ALA A 132 -7.98 -15.55 6.54
C ALA A 132 -7.62 -16.63 5.52
N ASP A 133 -7.85 -17.88 5.85
CA ASP A 133 -7.81 -18.97 4.88
C ASP A 133 -9.16 -19.06 4.18
N LEU A 134 -9.24 -18.45 3.02
CA LEU A 134 -10.45 -18.43 2.19
C LEU A 134 -10.34 -19.38 1.00
N GLY A 135 -9.31 -20.21 0.93
CA GLY A 135 -9.04 -21.07 -0.22
C GLY A 135 -8.69 -20.30 -1.51
N LEU A 136 -8.28 -19.04 -1.39
CA LEU A 136 -8.05 -18.13 -2.51
C LEU A 136 -6.56 -17.93 -2.84
N ASN A 137 -5.71 -18.84 -2.42
CA ASN A 137 -4.24 -18.77 -2.60
C ASN A 137 -3.65 -17.42 -2.13
N LEU A 138 -4.13 -16.91 -1.01
CA LEU A 138 -3.59 -15.71 -0.41
C LEU A 138 -2.17 -15.96 0.07
N PRO A 139 -1.27 -14.94 -0.01
CA PRO A 139 0.10 -15.12 0.46
C PRO A 139 0.14 -15.55 1.93
N SER A 140 0.96 -16.54 2.22
CA SER A 140 1.19 -16.96 3.60
C SER A 140 1.75 -15.81 4.43
N THR A 141 1.23 -15.64 5.63
CA THR A 141 1.65 -14.57 6.55
C THR A 141 2.98 -14.83 7.22
N ARG A 142 3.51 -16.04 7.14
CA ARG A 142 4.75 -16.42 7.85
C ARG A 142 5.62 -17.36 7.04
#